data_e67bdf38da85343240ab1a6ee46ebca3
#
_entry.id   e67bdf38da85343240ab1a6ee46ebca3
#
_cell.length_a   1.000
_cell.length_b   1.000
_cell.length_c   1.000
_cell.angle_alpha   90.00
_cell.angle_beta   90.00
_cell.angle_gamma   90.00
#
_symmetry.space_group_name_H-M   'P 1'
#
loop_
_entity.id
_entity.type
_entity.pdbx_description
1 polymer ?
#
loop_
_entity_poly.entity_id
_entity_poly.type
_entity_poly.pdbx_seq_one_letter_code
_entity_poly.pdbx_strand_id
1 'polypeptide(L)'
;SLEDAVSENDVKVLEFTTPKAEVCPYEVDVTISDLKSLEARVTLTPEEGVDRYRVMVMPESDYESFLFEGEEMVRRAVIGNWNDYSNEFKEQADLTVTGLMPDSKYYVCIVAFDKDMREVYIEETFYTAEPSGPKPEIIVEAQDVEENWNSAAVNLKLKNVVSGVMMLRTKSVVEDVLNAPGNEDLTMEIIIKNNGDPMSGAVIDKAQTESGASLVFSDLSPNTEYIFGVMATNSEYVSVSYVYEFKTGAEPAVETTLFEKLKGEYTAQITDLAGVQHTF
;
A
#
# COMPACT_ATOMS: atom_id res chain seq x y z
N SER A 1 -32.98 11.82 -52.89
CA SER A 1 -33.44 11.17 -51.66
C SER A 1 -32.70 9.87 -51.55
N LEU A 2 -32.12 9.62 -50.41
CA LEU A 2 -31.37 8.42 -50.06
C LEU A 2 -32.27 7.20 -49.84
N GLU A 3 -33.45 7.17 -50.42
CA GLU A 3 -34.47 6.17 -50.28
C GLU A 3 -34.62 5.25 -51.49
N ASP A 4 -33.78 5.37 -52.51
CA ASP A 4 -33.61 4.30 -53.47
C ASP A 4 -32.69 3.24 -52.89
N ALA A 5 -33.22 2.62 -51.86
CA ALA A 5 -32.59 1.52 -51.12
C ALA A 5 -32.13 0.46 -52.10
N VAL A 6 -30.86 0.17 -52.02
CA VAL A 6 -30.23 -1.04 -52.55
C VAL A 6 -31.17 -2.22 -52.24
N SER A 7 -31.73 -2.83 -53.29
CA SER A 7 -32.60 -4.00 -53.07
C SER A 7 -31.78 -5.12 -52.47
N GLU A 8 -32.39 -5.99 -51.63
CA GLU A 8 -31.70 -7.16 -51.04
C GLU A 8 -30.98 -8.03 -52.08
N ASN A 9 -31.40 -7.95 -53.35
CA ASN A 9 -30.78 -8.66 -54.44
C ASN A 9 -29.49 -8.02 -55.00
N ASP A 10 -29.16 -6.78 -54.58
CA ASP A 10 -27.97 -6.09 -55.04
C ASP A 10 -26.79 -6.28 -54.06
N VAL A 11 -27.00 -6.91 -52.90
CA VAL A 11 -25.95 -7.21 -51.95
C VAL A 11 -25.25 -8.50 -52.38
N LYS A 12 -24.01 -8.38 -52.86
CA LYS A 12 -23.13 -9.53 -53.12
C LYS A 12 -22.28 -9.74 -51.84
N VAL A 13 -22.58 -10.85 -51.16
CA VAL A 13 -21.73 -11.33 -50.10
C VAL A 13 -20.53 -12.05 -50.73
N LEU A 14 -19.35 -11.54 -50.52
CA LEU A 14 -18.11 -12.20 -50.89
C LEU A 14 -17.56 -12.88 -49.64
N GLU A 15 -17.63 -14.18 -49.62
CA GLU A 15 -16.95 -14.99 -48.62
C GLU A 15 -15.49 -15.22 -49.06
N PHE A 16 -14.58 -14.92 -48.22
CA PHE A 16 -13.18 -15.27 -48.42
C PHE A 16 -12.64 -15.86 -47.11
N THR A 17 -11.79 -16.86 -47.23
CA THR A 17 -11.08 -17.44 -46.10
C THR A 17 -9.64 -16.96 -46.19
N THR A 18 -9.17 -16.22 -45.18
CA THR A 18 -7.74 -15.94 -45.04
C THR A 18 -7.01 -17.23 -44.67
N PRO A 19 -5.84 -17.51 -45.26
CA PRO A 19 -5.03 -18.61 -44.81
C PRO A 19 -4.69 -18.42 -43.33
N LYS A 20 -4.57 -19.54 -42.59
CA LYS A 20 -4.08 -19.50 -41.20
C LYS A 20 -2.72 -18.82 -41.21
N ALA A 21 -2.51 -17.85 -40.32
CA ALA A 21 -1.22 -17.22 -40.15
C ALA A 21 -0.16 -18.29 -39.82
N GLU A 22 0.94 -18.27 -40.56
CA GLU A 22 2.07 -19.16 -40.25
C GLU A 22 2.69 -18.68 -38.92
N VAL A 23 2.98 -19.62 -38.04
CA VAL A 23 3.60 -19.36 -36.73
C VAL A 23 5.12 -19.45 -36.91
N CYS A 24 5.87 -18.65 -36.19
CA CYS A 24 7.33 -18.79 -36.10
C CYS A 24 7.68 -20.21 -35.60
N PRO A 25 8.51 -20.96 -36.31
CA PRO A 25 8.86 -22.33 -35.92
C PRO A 25 9.99 -22.40 -34.89
N TYR A 26 10.55 -21.29 -34.48
CA TYR A 26 11.68 -21.18 -33.56
C TYR A 26 11.23 -20.65 -32.20
N GLU A 27 11.86 -21.13 -31.14
CA GLU A 27 11.52 -20.79 -29.75
C GLU A 27 12.66 -20.02 -29.07
N VAL A 28 12.38 -19.56 -27.87
CA VAL A 28 13.36 -18.99 -26.94
C VAL A 28 13.32 -19.82 -25.68
N ASP A 29 14.41 -20.50 -25.37
CA ASP A 29 14.55 -21.26 -24.13
C ASP A 29 14.63 -20.30 -22.94
N VAL A 30 13.87 -20.61 -21.89
CA VAL A 30 13.82 -19.82 -20.65
C VAL A 30 14.42 -20.64 -19.51
N THR A 31 15.45 -20.13 -18.89
CA THR A 31 16.01 -20.69 -17.66
C THR A 31 15.84 -19.73 -16.51
N ILE A 32 15.14 -20.16 -15.44
CA ILE A 32 14.91 -19.36 -14.24
C ILE A 32 15.80 -19.89 -13.12
N SER A 33 16.57 -19.01 -12.49
CA SER A 33 17.55 -19.35 -11.47
C SER A 33 17.66 -18.23 -10.41
N ASP A 34 18.46 -18.46 -9.37
CA ASP A 34 18.71 -17.51 -8.29
C ASP A 34 17.41 -16.91 -7.68
N LEU A 35 16.41 -17.79 -7.50
CA LEU A 35 15.11 -17.41 -6.95
C LEU A 35 15.25 -16.97 -5.50
N LYS A 36 14.98 -15.68 -5.24
CA LYS A 36 14.89 -15.08 -3.92
C LYS A 36 13.49 -14.52 -3.69
N SER A 37 13.25 -13.98 -2.52
CA SER A 37 11.95 -13.39 -2.17
C SER A 37 11.59 -12.16 -3.03
N LEU A 38 12.58 -11.37 -3.44
CA LEU A 38 12.39 -10.08 -4.13
C LEU A 38 13.05 -10.01 -5.51
N GLU A 39 13.75 -11.05 -5.92
CA GLU A 39 14.46 -11.08 -7.20
C GLU A 39 14.55 -12.49 -7.77
N ALA A 40 14.69 -12.56 -9.09
CA ALA A 40 14.95 -13.78 -9.85
C ALA A 40 15.91 -13.48 -11.01
N ARG A 41 16.65 -14.48 -11.45
CA ARG A 41 17.43 -14.40 -12.68
C ARG A 41 16.71 -15.17 -13.77
N VAL A 42 16.51 -14.52 -14.91
CA VAL A 42 15.89 -15.10 -16.10
C VAL A 42 16.89 -15.05 -17.24
N THR A 43 17.33 -16.21 -17.70
CA THR A 43 18.22 -16.37 -18.86
C THR A 43 17.39 -16.79 -20.04
N LEU A 44 17.50 -16.06 -21.14
CA LEU A 44 16.74 -16.24 -22.38
C LEU A 44 17.71 -16.63 -23.49
N THR A 45 17.54 -17.78 -24.11
CA THR A 45 18.40 -18.29 -25.15
C THR A 45 17.58 -18.55 -26.42
N PRO A 46 17.67 -17.68 -27.44
CA PRO A 46 16.91 -17.85 -28.68
C PRO A 46 17.52 -18.98 -29.53
N GLU A 47 16.66 -19.77 -30.18
CA GLU A 47 17.08 -20.72 -31.22
C GLU A 47 17.63 -20.01 -32.46
N GLU A 48 18.48 -20.74 -33.23
CA GLU A 48 18.95 -20.27 -34.52
C GLU A 48 17.77 -20.11 -35.49
N GLY A 49 17.45 -18.89 -35.84
CA GLY A 49 16.31 -18.53 -36.71
C GLY A 49 15.38 -17.49 -36.09
N VAL A 50 15.47 -17.27 -34.79
CA VAL A 50 14.89 -16.12 -34.16
C VAL A 50 15.62 -14.86 -34.61
N ASP A 51 14.90 -13.90 -35.19
CA ASP A 51 15.45 -12.58 -35.57
C ASP A 51 15.50 -11.62 -34.39
N ARG A 52 14.44 -11.63 -33.60
CA ARG A 52 14.30 -10.86 -32.35
C ARG A 52 13.21 -11.43 -31.48
N TYR A 53 13.25 -11.07 -30.22
CA TYR A 53 12.16 -11.40 -29.28
C TYR A 53 11.98 -10.28 -28.27
N ARG A 54 10.76 -10.21 -27.70
CA ARG A 54 10.42 -9.31 -26.58
C ARG A 54 10.01 -10.13 -25.39
N VAL A 55 10.32 -9.64 -24.20
CA VAL A 55 10.01 -10.29 -22.94
C VAL A 55 9.34 -9.33 -21.98
N MET A 56 8.40 -9.85 -21.21
CA MET A 56 7.78 -9.17 -20.08
C MET A 56 7.63 -10.14 -18.92
N VAL A 57 8.07 -9.74 -17.74
CA VAL A 57 7.82 -10.48 -16.50
C VAL A 57 6.74 -9.75 -15.73
N MET A 58 5.67 -10.44 -15.39
CA MET A 58 4.53 -9.85 -14.72
C MET A 58 3.99 -10.75 -13.60
N PRO A 59 3.41 -10.18 -12.53
CA PRO A 59 2.73 -10.96 -11.51
C PRO A 59 1.46 -11.62 -12.07
N GLU A 60 1.00 -12.70 -11.42
CA GLU A 60 -0.19 -13.44 -11.81
C GLU A 60 -1.43 -12.53 -11.95
N SER A 61 -1.61 -11.56 -11.06
CA SER A 61 -2.75 -10.62 -11.12
C SER A 61 -2.82 -9.82 -12.42
N ASP A 62 -1.65 -9.36 -12.90
CA ASP A 62 -1.57 -8.58 -14.14
C ASP A 62 -1.77 -9.50 -15.35
N TYR A 63 -1.16 -10.68 -15.32
CA TYR A 63 -1.35 -11.70 -16.35
C TYR A 63 -2.84 -12.08 -16.50
N GLU A 64 -3.52 -12.39 -15.40
CA GLU A 64 -4.94 -12.73 -15.41
C GLU A 64 -5.82 -11.57 -15.90
N SER A 65 -5.46 -10.33 -15.57
CA SER A 65 -6.16 -9.13 -16.07
C SER A 65 -6.08 -9.01 -17.58
N PHE A 66 -4.91 -9.24 -18.18
CA PHE A 66 -4.75 -9.25 -19.63
C PHE A 66 -5.46 -10.46 -20.27
N LEU A 67 -5.33 -11.63 -19.66
CA LEU A 67 -5.95 -12.87 -20.16
C LEU A 67 -7.47 -12.78 -20.14
N PHE A 68 -8.07 -12.08 -19.19
CA PHE A 68 -9.52 -11.85 -19.14
C PHE A 68 -10.05 -11.15 -20.41
N GLU A 69 -9.23 -10.29 -21.02
CA GLU A 69 -9.53 -9.64 -22.30
C GLU A 69 -9.14 -10.50 -23.52
N GLY A 70 -8.47 -11.64 -23.30
CA GLY A 70 -8.06 -12.62 -24.29
C GLY A 70 -6.53 -12.74 -24.46
N GLU A 71 -6.04 -13.90 -24.94
CA GLU A 71 -4.62 -14.16 -25.16
C GLU A 71 -3.92 -13.11 -26.02
N GLU A 72 -4.62 -12.53 -26.97
CA GLU A 72 -4.09 -11.46 -27.82
C GLU A 72 -3.70 -10.23 -27.02
N MET A 73 -4.37 -9.94 -25.89
CA MET A 73 -4.02 -8.82 -25.02
C MET A 73 -2.72 -9.07 -24.27
N VAL A 74 -2.46 -10.31 -23.85
CA VAL A 74 -1.17 -10.68 -23.24
C VAL A 74 -0.04 -10.45 -24.25
N ARG A 75 -0.17 -10.92 -25.49
CA ARG A 75 0.82 -10.68 -26.55
C ARG A 75 1.05 -9.20 -26.80
N ARG A 76 -0.01 -8.41 -26.89
CA ARG A 76 0.09 -6.95 -27.06
C ARG A 76 0.79 -6.27 -25.89
N ALA A 77 0.56 -6.73 -24.67
CA ALA A 77 1.26 -6.22 -23.49
C ALA A 77 2.77 -6.48 -23.61
N VAL A 78 3.19 -7.70 -24.02
CA VAL A 78 4.60 -8.03 -24.24
C VAL A 78 5.23 -7.20 -25.36
N ILE A 79 4.52 -7.06 -26.49
CA ILE A 79 5.02 -6.28 -27.64
C ILE A 79 5.11 -4.77 -27.24
N GLY A 80 4.20 -4.30 -26.39
CA GLY A 80 4.21 -2.94 -25.86
C GLY A 80 4.02 -1.85 -26.92
N ASN A 81 4.58 -0.68 -26.65
CA ASN A 81 4.61 0.40 -27.61
C ASN A 81 5.65 0.11 -28.70
N TRP A 82 5.25 0.15 -29.98
CA TRP A 82 6.12 -0.07 -31.12
C TRP A 82 7.35 0.87 -31.18
N ASN A 83 7.33 1.97 -30.47
CA ASN A 83 8.44 2.92 -30.37
C ASN A 83 9.34 2.69 -29.14
N ASP A 84 9.01 1.75 -28.29
CA ASP A 84 9.82 1.36 -27.12
C ASP A 84 10.40 -0.04 -27.35
N TYR A 85 11.71 -0.12 -27.50
CA TYR A 85 12.47 -1.34 -27.72
C TYR A 85 13.28 -1.75 -26.49
N SER A 86 12.99 -1.23 -25.33
CA SER A 86 13.74 -1.51 -24.10
C SER A 86 13.68 -2.98 -23.66
N ASN A 87 12.64 -3.70 -24.07
CA ASN A 87 12.44 -5.13 -23.81
C ASN A 87 12.69 -6.03 -25.05
N GLU A 88 13.34 -5.51 -26.11
CA GLU A 88 13.62 -6.25 -27.33
C GLU A 88 15.08 -6.75 -27.35
N PHE A 89 15.27 -8.03 -27.65
CA PHE A 89 16.55 -8.70 -27.70
C PHE A 89 16.71 -9.49 -29.01
N LYS A 90 17.96 -9.74 -29.41
CA LYS A 90 18.31 -10.53 -30.62
C LYS A 90 19.21 -11.72 -30.30
N GLU A 91 19.94 -11.61 -29.21
CA GLU A 91 20.90 -12.60 -28.73
C GLU A 91 20.48 -13.06 -27.34
N GLN A 92 21.22 -14.01 -26.79
CA GLN A 92 21.02 -14.43 -25.42
C GLN A 92 20.99 -13.22 -24.46
N ALA A 93 20.00 -13.20 -23.56
CA ALA A 93 19.87 -12.19 -22.54
C ALA A 93 19.83 -12.79 -21.14
N ASP A 94 20.51 -12.13 -20.21
CA ASP A 94 20.52 -12.43 -18.78
C ASP A 94 19.85 -11.26 -18.04
N LEU A 95 18.68 -11.50 -17.51
CA LEU A 95 17.89 -10.48 -16.82
C LEU A 95 17.89 -10.74 -15.31
N THR A 96 18.22 -9.73 -14.53
CA THR A 96 17.95 -9.73 -13.10
C THR A 96 16.64 -8.99 -12.88
N VAL A 97 15.57 -9.72 -12.58
CA VAL A 97 14.25 -9.17 -12.29
C VAL A 97 14.19 -8.85 -10.82
N THR A 98 13.97 -7.59 -10.47
CA THR A 98 13.93 -7.09 -9.09
C THR A 98 12.59 -6.44 -8.76
N GLY A 99 12.32 -6.19 -7.47
CA GLY A 99 11.07 -5.59 -7.02
C GLY A 99 9.90 -6.57 -7.05
N LEU A 100 10.20 -7.87 -7.02
CA LEU A 100 9.20 -8.91 -6.92
C LEU A 100 8.59 -8.95 -5.51
N MET A 101 7.38 -9.52 -5.40
CA MET A 101 6.75 -9.82 -4.11
C MET A 101 7.14 -11.21 -3.66
N PRO A 102 7.35 -11.44 -2.36
CA PRO A 102 7.66 -12.76 -1.82
C PRO A 102 6.49 -13.74 -2.00
N ASP A 103 6.80 -15.04 -2.07
CA ASP A 103 5.83 -16.13 -2.16
C ASP A 103 4.74 -15.89 -3.21
N SER A 104 5.15 -15.36 -4.35
CA SER A 104 4.24 -14.89 -5.40
C SER A 104 4.57 -15.52 -6.74
N LYS A 105 3.53 -15.83 -7.52
CA LYS A 105 3.66 -16.38 -8.86
C LYS A 105 3.85 -15.28 -9.89
N TYR A 106 4.79 -15.51 -10.79
CA TYR A 106 5.11 -14.65 -11.91
C TYR A 106 5.11 -15.41 -13.22
N TYR A 107 4.80 -14.70 -14.29
CA TYR A 107 4.83 -15.17 -15.66
C TYR A 107 5.96 -14.47 -16.41
N VAL A 108 6.75 -15.25 -17.16
CA VAL A 108 7.71 -14.78 -18.14
C VAL A 108 7.06 -14.97 -19.50
N CYS A 109 6.58 -13.89 -20.08
CA CYS A 109 5.88 -13.89 -21.35
C CYS A 109 6.82 -13.38 -22.45
N ILE A 110 6.94 -14.14 -23.54
CA ILE A 110 7.85 -13.82 -24.64
C ILE A 110 7.07 -13.87 -25.95
N VAL A 111 7.35 -12.91 -26.83
CA VAL A 111 6.93 -12.96 -28.23
C VAL A 111 8.19 -12.93 -29.08
N ALA A 112 8.48 -14.03 -29.77
CA ALA A 112 9.60 -14.15 -30.67
C ALA A 112 9.17 -14.05 -32.13
N PHE A 113 10.04 -13.47 -32.96
CA PHE A 113 9.83 -13.22 -34.38
C PHE A 113 10.99 -13.80 -35.19
N ASP A 114 10.65 -14.37 -36.32
CA ASP A 114 11.65 -14.74 -37.34
C ASP A 114 11.84 -13.60 -38.40
N LYS A 115 12.67 -13.84 -39.38
CA LYS A 115 12.96 -12.87 -40.46
C LYS A 115 11.73 -12.55 -41.35
N ASP A 116 10.78 -13.48 -41.39
CA ASP A 116 9.54 -13.31 -42.16
C ASP A 116 8.43 -12.68 -41.32
N MET A 117 8.75 -12.18 -40.13
CA MET A 117 7.82 -11.55 -39.19
C MET A 117 6.73 -12.51 -38.68
N ARG A 118 6.94 -13.82 -38.79
CA ARG A 118 6.10 -14.79 -38.13
C ARG A 118 6.39 -14.78 -36.66
N GLU A 119 5.37 -14.87 -35.82
CA GLU A 119 5.51 -14.80 -34.37
C GLU A 119 5.17 -16.11 -33.67
N VAL A 120 5.78 -16.32 -32.50
CA VAL A 120 5.40 -17.35 -31.53
C VAL A 120 5.32 -16.72 -30.14
N TYR A 121 4.33 -17.16 -29.39
CA TYR A 121 4.17 -16.79 -27.98
C TYR A 121 4.68 -17.92 -27.10
N ILE A 122 5.52 -17.60 -26.14
CA ILE A 122 6.13 -18.54 -25.19
C ILE A 122 5.85 -18.03 -23.79
N GLU A 123 5.51 -18.92 -22.89
CA GLU A 123 5.17 -18.62 -21.51
C GLU A 123 5.83 -19.59 -20.56
N GLU A 124 6.48 -19.06 -19.54
CA GLU A 124 7.04 -19.81 -18.42
C GLU A 124 6.62 -19.17 -17.10
N THR A 125 6.58 -19.95 -16.04
CA THR A 125 6.18 -19.46 -14.73
C THR A 125 7.17 -19.81 -13.65
N PHE A 126 7.21 -18.98 -12.62
CA PHE A 126 7.99 -19.27 -11.40
C PHE A 126 7.32 -18.70 -10.17
N TYR A 127 7.73 -19.20 -9.02
CA TYR A 127 7.37 -18.63 -7.71
C TYR A 127 8.62 -18.02 -7.09
N THR A 128 8.48 -16.82 -6.54
CA THR A 128 9.51 -16.24 -5.67
C THR A 128 9.61 -17.04 -4.38
N ALA A 129 10.76 -17.00 -3.73
CA ALA A 129 10.95 -17.64 -2.43
C ALA A 129 10.10 -16.94 -1.34
N GLU A 130 9.78 -17.70 -0.30
CA GLU A 130 9.23 -17.12 0.92
C GLU A 130 10.19 -16.10 1.54
N PRO A 131 9.67 -15.12 2.32
CA PRO A 131 10.52 -14.19 3.07
C PRO A 131 11.45 -14.94 4.01
N SER A 132 12.73 -14.64 3.96
CA SER A 132 13.77 -15.27 4.80
C SER A 132 14.43 -14.29 5.77
N GLY A 133 14.20 -12.99 5.58
CA GLY A 133 14.73 -11.95 6.45
C GLY A 133 14.05 -11.89 7.82
N PRO A 134 14.65 -11.15 8.76
CA PRO A 134 14.09 -11.02 10.10
C PRO A 134 12.75 -10.28 10.05
N LYS A 135 11.78 -10.81 10.81
CA LYS A 135 10.46 -10.17 10.93
C LYS A 135 10.58 -8.80 11.61
N PRO A 136 9.68 -7.87 11.33
CA PRO A 136 9.58 -6.61 12.08
C PRO A 136 9.28 -6.89 13.56
N GLU A 137 9.85 -6.08 14.45
CA GLU A 137 9.50 -6.05 15.87
C GLU A 137 8.96 -4.67 16.23
N ILE A 138 7.88 -4.65 17.02
CA ILE A 138 7.25 -3.43 17.53
C ILE A 138 7.21 -3.53 19.06
N ILE A 139 7.72 -2.52 19.75
CA ILE A 139 7.61 -2.36 21.20
C ILE A 139 7.04 -0.97 21.45
N VAL A 140 5.97 -0.89 22.20
CA VAL A 140 5.35 0.37 22.64
C VAL A 140 5.41 0.42 24.16
N GLU A 141 6.09 1.42 24.71
CA GLU A 141 6.21 1.65 26.15
C GLU A 141 5.44 2.92 26.49
N ALA A 142 4.52 2.84 27.44
CA ALA A 142 3.80 4.01 27.94
C ALA A 142 4.75 4.95 28.68
N GLN A 143 4.51 6.25 28.50
CA GLN A 143 5.18 7.30 29.26
C GLN A 143 4.10 8.16 29.92
N ASP A 144 3.91 8.01 31.24
CA ASP A 144 3.08 8.84 32.13
C ASP A 144 1.66 9.21 31.61
N VAL A 145 0.94 8.20 31.07
CA VAL A 145 -0.35 8.42 30.43
C VAL A 145 -1.48 8.68 31.42
N GLU A 146 -1.41 8.05 32.62
CA GLU A 146 -2.49 8.11 33.61
C GLU A 146 -2.65 9.47 34.28
N GLU A 147 -1.62 10.32 34.25
CA GLU A 147 -1.65 11.64 34.90
C GLU A 147 -2.12 12.76 33.97
N ASN A 148 -2.15 12.51 32.65
CA ASN A 148 -2.54 13.52 31.67
C ASN A 148 -3.97 13.32 31.19
N TRP A 149 -4.81 14.32 31.43
CA TRP A 149 -6.22 14.27 31.07
C TRP A 149 -6.50 14.60 29.60
N ASN A 150 -5.55 15.31 28.92
CA ASN A 150 -5.71 15.77 27.54
C ASN A 150 -4.51 15.41 26.63
N SER A 151 -3.60 14.63 27.13
CA SER A 151 -2.41 14.22 26.36
C SER A 151 -1.92 12.85 26.79
N ALA A 152 -1.20 12.20 25.89
CA ALA A 152 -0.51 10.94 26.16
C ALA A 152 0.84 10.93 25.46
N ALA A 153 1.81 10.20 26.01
CA ALA A 153 3.10 9.96 25.38
C ALA A 153 3.42 8.48 25.39
N VAL A 154 3.93 7.99 24.26
CA VAL A 154 4.44 6.64 24.12
C VAL A 154 5.84 6.66 23.55
N ASN A 155 6.67 5.70 23.94
CA ASN A 155 7.94 5.45 23.31
C ASN A 155 7.81 4.26 22.36
N LEU A 156 7.98 4.52 21.08
CA LEU A 156 7.93 3.50 20.02
C LEU A 156 9.35 3.03 19.73
N LYS A 157 9.58 1.71 19.83
CA LYS A 157 10.83 1.07 19.39
C LYS A 157 10.50 0.07 18.29
N LEU A 158 11.31 0.09 17.24
CA LEU A 158 11.17 -0.75 16.06
C LEU A 158 12.48 -1.49 15.77
N LYS A 159 12.38 -2.67 15.15
CA LYS A 159 13.53 -3.35 14.53
C LYS A 159 13.12 -3.95 13.20
N ASN A 160 14.05 -3.98 12.26
CA ASN A 160 13.87 -4.57 10.93
C ASN A 160 12.69 -3.94 10.17
N VAL A 161 12.51 -2.62 10.24
CA VAL A 161 11.38 -1.91 9.66
C VAL A 161 11.87 -0.92 8.61
N VAL A 162 11.24 -0.93 7.44
CA VAL A 162 11.50 0.04 6.35
C VAL A 162 10.32 0.95 6.09
N SER A 163 9.12 0.51 6.45
CA SER A 163 7.90 1.33 6.32
C SER A 163 6.88 0.92 7.38
N GLY A 164 5.88 1.76 7.58
CA GLY A 164 4.77 1.45 8.47
C GLY A 164 3.75 2.55 8.54
N VAL A 165 2.65 2.25 9.21
CA VAL A 165 1.57 3.17 9.51
C VAL A 165 1.26 3.15 11.00
N MET A 166 0.74 4.26 11.50
CA MET A 166 0.27 4.35 12.89
C MET A 166 -1.05 5.11 12.95
N MET A 167 -1.91 4.73 13.88
CA MET A 167 -3.18 5.42 14.11
C MET A 167 -3.42 5.63 15.59
N LEU A 168 -4.10 6.70 15.92
CA LEU A 168 -4.70 6.91 17.24
C LEU A 168 -6.21 7.16 17.05
N ARG A 169 -7.03 6.38 17.73
CA ARG A 169 -8.51 6.52 17.70
C ARG A 169 -9.07 6.24 19.09
N THR A 170 -10.25 6.78 19.36
CA THR A 170 -11.01 6.35 20.55
C THR A 170 -11.43 4.90 20.40
N LYS A 171 -11.37 4.14 21.47
CA LYS A 171 -11.72 2.71 21.48
C LYS A 171 -13.14 2.48 20.99
N SER A 172 -14.10 3.32 21.42
CA SER A 172 -15.50 3.22 20.99
C SER A 172 -15.66 3.30 19.47
N VAL A 173 -14.97 4.23 18.81
CA VAL A 173 -15.04 4.36 17.33
C VAL A 173 -14.51 3.12 16.65
N VAL A 174 -13.42 2.53 17.13
CA VAL A 174 -12.86 1.31 16.56
C VAL A 174 -13.81 0.12 16.79
N GLU A 175 -14.37 -0.02 17.97
CA GLU A 175 -15.33 -1.07 18.29
C GLU A 175 -16.62 -0.93 17.47
N ASP A 176 -17.13 0.28 17.28
CA ASP A 176 -18.29 0.54 16.41
C ASP A 176 -18.05 0.09 14.98
N VAL A 177 -16.84 0.32 14.44
CA VAL A 177 -16.45 -0.12 13.08
C VAL A 177 -16.33 -1.64 13.02
N LEU A 178 -15.67 -2.27 14.00
CA LEU A 178 -15.49 -3.72 14.02
C LEU A 178 -16.82 -4.48 14.16
N ASN A 179 -17.77 -3.92 14.91
CA ASN A 179 -19.05 -4.57 15.20
C ASN A 179 -20.17 -4.17 14.24
N ALA A 180 -19.88 -3.32 13.24
CA ALA A 180 -20.89 -2.90 12.27
C ALA A 180 -21.30 -4.08 11.35
N PRO A 181 -22.58 -4.25 11.02
CA PRO A 181 -23.03 -5.27 10.11
C PRO A 181 -22.32 -5.18 8.74
N GLY A 182 -21.83 -6.30 8.23
CA GLY A 182 -21.08 -6.38 6.98
C GLY A 182 -19.56 -6.23 7.15
N ASN A 183 -19.08 -6.12 8.39
CA ASN A 183 -17.64 -6.00 8.71
C ASN A 183 -17.10 -7.26 9.40
N GLU A 184 -17.75 -8.42 9.20
CA GLU A 184 -17.39 -9.68 9.87
C GLU A 184 -15.93 -10.12 9.58
N ASP A 185 -15.40 -9.76 8.41
CA ASP A 185 -14.02 -10.07 8.01
C ASP A 185 -13.02 -8.94 8.36
N LEU A 186 -13.50 -7.84 8.95
CA LEU A 186 -12.65 -6.71 9.30
C LEU A 186 -11.85 -7.03 10.57
N THR A 187 -10.54 -6.94 10.47
CA THR A 187 -9.63 -7.13 11.61
C THR A 187 -9.00 -5.81 12.05
N MET A 188 -8.47 -5.76 13.27
CA MET A 188 -7.72 -4.62 13.75
C MET A 188 -6.53 -4.28 12.82
N GLU A 189 -5.88 -5.28 12.28
CA GLU A 189 -4.78 -5.11 11.32
C GLU A 189 -5.23 -4.36 10.06
N ILE A 190 -6.38 -4.76 9.49
CA ILE A 190 -6.97 -4.09 8.32
C ILE A 190 -7.35 -2.63 8.67
N ILE A 191 -7.89 -2.40 9.88
CA ILE A 191 -8.22 -1.04 10.34
C ILE A 191 -6.95 -0.18 10.42
N ILE A 192 -5.89 -0.68 11.06
CA ILE A 192 -4.62 0.05 11.17
C ILE A 192 -4.05 0.36 9.78
N LYS A 193 -4.03 -0.64 8.89
CA LYS A 193 -3.53 -0.50 7.52
C LYS A 193 -4.26 0.57 6.73
N ASN A 194 -5.60 0.59 6.82
CA ASN A 194 -6.42 1.46 5.98
C ASN A 194 -6.65 2.85 6.56
N ASN A 195 -6.55 3.02 7.90
CA ASN A 195 -6.85 4.27 8.58
C ASN A 195 -5.65 4.87 9.32
N GLY A 196 -4.49 4.23 9.22
CA GLY A 196 -3.25 4.73 9.79
C GLY A 196 -2.57 5.76 8.89
N ASP A 197 -1.92 6.73 9.52
CA ASP A 197 -1.05 7.68 8.83
C ASP A 197 0.32 7.06 8.60
N PRO A 198 0.94 7.24 7.41
CA PRO A 198 2.28 6.75 7.15
C PRO A 198 3.31 7.31 8.13
N MET A 199 4.14 6.45 8.68
CA MET A 199 5.28 6.88 9.48
C MET A 199 6.34 7.54 8.59
N SER A 200 6.81 8.72 8.99
CA SER A 200 7.94 9.34 8.29
C SER A 200 9.24 8.54 8.50
N GLY A 201 10.14 8.60 7.52
CA GLY A 201 11.47 7.98 7.66
C GLY A 201 12.20 8.41 8.93
N ALA A 202 12.09 9.68 9.32
CA ALA A 202 12.70 10.20 10.55
C ALA A 202 12.15 9.55 11.83
N VAL A 203 10.84 9.22 11.85
CA VAL A 203 10.22 8.48 12.97
C VAL A 203 10.73 7.06 13.00
N ILE A 204 10.77 6.39 11.84
CA ILE A 204 11.27 5.02 11.72
C ILE A 204 12.73 4.92 12.16
N ASP A 205 13.59 5.79 11.62
CA ASP A 205 15.02 5.84 11.97
C ASP A 205 15.23 6.06 13.48
N LYS A 206 14.48 6.99 14.05
CA LYS A 206 14.56 7.28 15.49
C LYS A 206 14.04 6.10 16.33
N ALA A 207 12.95 5.47 15.92
CA ALA A 207 12.37 4.32 16.60
C ALA A 207 13.30 3.09 16.59
N GLN A 208 14.18 2.97 15.59
CA GLN A 208 15.18 1.90 15.50
C GLN A 208 16.45 2.15 16.35
N THR A 209 16.55 3.29 17.04
CA THR A 209 17.62 3.50 18.02
C THR A 209 17.27 2.88 19.38
N GLU A 210 18.28 2.69 20.23
CA GLU A 210 18.07 2.20 21.60
C GLU A 210 17.10 3.07 22.41
N SER A 211 17.10 4.39 22.20
CA SER A 211 16.20 5.33 22.89
C SER A 211 14.76 5.28 22.40
N GLY A 212 14.53 4.79 21.17
CA GLY A 212 13.22 4.82 20.54
C GLY A 212 12.77 6.22 20.11
N ALA A 213 11.58 6.31 19.55
CA ALA A 213 10.89 7.54 19.17
C ALA A 213 9.81 7.88 20.19
N SER A 214 9.95 9.01 20.88
CA SER A 214 8.88 9.53 21.74
C SER A 214 7.81 10.20 20.90
N LEU A 215 6.57 9.69 20.98
CA LEU A 215 5.40 10.21 20.30
C LEU A 215 4.48 10.84 21.34
N VAL A 216 4.13 12.11 21.13
CA VAL A 216 3.23 12.85 22.03
C VAL A 216 1.92 13.13 21.29
N PHE A 217 0.84 12.74 21.91
CA PHE A 217 -0.53 13.01 21.44
C PHE A 217 -1.14 14.10 22.33
N SER A 218 -1.65 15.18 21.74
CA SER A 218 -2.30 16.28 22.42
C SER A 218 -3.80 16.34 22.06
N ASP A 219 -4.52 17.20 22.75
CA ASP A 219 -5.94 17.48 22.52
C ASP A 219 -6.84 16.24 22.64
N LEU A 220 -6.45 15.33 23.50
CA LEU A 220 -7.24 14.14 23.82
C LEU A 220 -8.41 14.53 24.74
N SER A 221 -9.50 13.78 24.63
CA SER A 221 -10.65 13.94 25.53
C SER A 221 -10.35 13.32 26.91
N PRO A 222 -10.78 13.95 28.00
CA PRO A 222 -10.56 13.40 29.33
C PRO A 222 -11.39 12.13 29.56
N ASN A 223 -10.89 11.28 30.44
CA ASN A 223 -11.55 10.05 30.88
C ASN A 223 -11.95 9.10 29.72
N THR A 224 -11.21 9.14 28.62
CA THR A 224 -11.52 8.47 27.36
C THR A 224 -10.51 7.36 27.07
N GLU A 225 -11.01 6.20 26.63
CA GLU A 225 -10.18 5.09 26.20
C GLU A 225 -9.75 5.26 24.73
N TYR A 226 -8.46 5.04 24.47
CA TYR A 226 -7.81 5.18 23.16
C TYR A 226 -7.13 3.90 22.76
N ILE A 227 -7.08 3.68 21.47
CA ILE A 227 -6.28 2.64 20.80
C ILE A 227 -5.20 3.34 19.97
N PHE A 228 -3.95 3.05 20.30
CA PHE A 228 -2.79 3.35 19.46
C PHE A 228 -2.40 2.09 18.71
N GLY A 229 -2.63 2.07 17.39
CA GLY A 229 -2.31 0.98 16.50
C GLY A 229 -1.07 1.29 15.66
N VAL A 230 -0.18 0.31 15.52
CA VAL A 230 1.03 0.40 14.69
C VAL A 230 1.08 -0.83 13.80
N MET A 231 1.37 -0.62 12.51
CA MET A 231 1.78 -1.69 11.60
C MET A 231 3.16 -1.34 11.06
N ALA A 232 4.07 -2.28 11.11
CA ALA A 232 5.45 -2.13 10.66
C ALA A 232 5.78 -3.21 9.63
N THR A 233 6.48 -2.83 8.56
CA THR A 233 6.80 -3.68 7.41
C THR A 233 8.32 -3.68 7.18
N ASN A 234 8.90 -4.86 6.95
CA ASN A 234 10.31 -5.01 6.62
C ASN A 234 10.58 -4.86 5.10
N SER A 235 11.84 -5.01 4.70
CA SER A 235 12.26 -4.93 3.29
C SER A 235 11.74 -6.06 2.41
N GLU A 236 11.23 -7.14 2.99
CA GLU A 236 10.61 -8.27 2.27
C GLU A 236 9.08 -8.24 2.33
N TYR A 237 8.49 -7.06 2.59
CA TYR A 237 7.04 -6.82 2.68
C TYR A 237 6.30 -7.62 3.76
N VAL A 238 7.04 -8.24 4.70
CA VAL A 238 6.42 -8.86 5.87
C VAL A 238 5.97 -7.77 6.82
N SER A 239 4.70 -7.81 7.19
CA SER A 239 4.11 -6.85 8.12
C SER A 239 3.77 -7.52 9.45
N VAL A 240 3.89 -6.76 10.53
CA VAL A 240 3.35 -7.09 11.84
C VAL A 240 2.57 -5.89 12.36
N SER A 241 1.54 -6.15 13.14
CA SER A 241 0.75 -5.12 13.80
C SER A 241 0.85 -5.24 15.32
N TYR A 242 0.71 -4.11 16.00
CA TYR A 242 0.66 -4.03 17.45
C TYR A 242 -0.40 -3.01 17.86
N VAL A 243 -1.11 -3.32 18.94
CA VAL A 243 -2.15 -2.47 19.51
C VAL A 243 -1.80 -2.18 20.96
N TYR A 244 -1.79 -0.90 21.29
CA TYR A 244 -1.64 -0.42 22.65
C TYR A 244 -2.89 0.36 23.06
N GLU A 245 -3.52 -0.07 24.14
CA GLU A 245 -4.70 0.60 24.71
C GLU A 245 -4.31 1.40 25.94
N PHE A 246 -4.87 2.61 26.06
CA PHE A 246 -4.70 3.46 27.22
C PHE A 246 -5.94 4.30 27.49
N LYS A 247 -6.02 4.87 28.68
CA LYS A 247 -7.09 5.77 29.08
C LYS A 247 -6.51 7.08 29.60
N THR A 248 -7.06 8.21 29.15
CA THR A 248 -6.71 9.53 29.69
C THR A 248 -7.29 9.74 31.08
N GLY A 249 -6.62 10.53 31.89
CA GLY A 249 -7.08 10.95 33.22
C GLY A 249 -8.37 11.77 33.17
N ALA A 250 -8.91 12.03 34.35
CA ALA A 250 -10.04 12.95 34.51
C ALA A 250 -9.56 14.39 34.34
N GLU A 251 -10.41 15.23 33.75
CA GLU A 251 -10.12 16.66 33.68
C GLU A 251 -10.02 17.19 35.14
N PRO A 252 -8.97 17.96 35.47
CA PRO A 252 -8.83 18.57 36.80
C PRO A 252 -10.05 19.43 37.10
N ALA A 253 -10.59 19.24 38.27
CA ALA A 253 -11.65 20.13 38.73
C ALA A 253 -11.14 21.58 38.72
N VAL A 254 -11.82 22.44 37.97
CA VAL A 254 -11.54 23.86 38.03
C VAL A 254 -11.73 24.28 39.49
N GLU A 255 -10.65 24.72 40.15
CA GLU A 255 -10.81 25.28 41.48
C GLU A 255 -11.71 26.54 41.38
N THR A 256 -12.99 26.32 41.57
CA THR A 256 -13.98 27.40 41.63
C THR A 256 -13.81 28.31 42.86
N THR A 257 -12.83 27.99 43.71
CA THR A 257 -12.57 28.70 44.98
C THR A 257 -12.36 30.20 44.81
N LEU A 258 -11.70 30.63 43.71
CA LEU A 258 -11.57 32.07 43.44
C LEU A 258 -12.87 32.69 42.94
N PHE A 259 -13.61 31.98 42.10
CA PHE A 259 -14.89 32.43 41.56
C PHE A 259 -15.98 32.39 42.62
N GLU A 260 -16.05 31.35 43.47
CA GLU A 260 -16.97 31.28 44.60
C GLU A 260 -16.60 32.31 45.69
N LYS A 261 -15.30 32.60 45.87
CA LYS A 261 -14.86 33.68 46.77
C LYS A 261 -15.21 35.08 46.23
N LEU A 262 -15.37 35.22 44.91
CA LEU A 262 -15.75 36.44 44.25
C LEU A 262 -17.29 36.58 44.07
N LYS A 263 -18.07 35.52 44.33
CA LYS A 263 -19.53 35.58 44.43
C LYS A 263 -19.93 36.19 45.79
N GLY A 264 -20.14 37.46 45.79
CA GLY A 264 -20.60 38.17 46.98
C GLY A 264 -21.19 39.54 46.62
N GLU A 265 -21.94 40.09 47.51
CA GLU A 265 -22.30 41.50 47.41
C GLU A 265 -21.07 42.33 47.80
N TYR A 266 -20.57 43.11 46.84
CA TYR A 266 -19.42 44.02 47.05
C TYR A 266 -19.95 45.43 47.22
N THR A 267 -19.61 46.06 48.31
CA THR A 267 -19.89 47.46 48.52
C THR A 267 -18.63 48.26 48.20
N ALA A 268 -18.66 49.06 47.13
CA ALA A 268 -17.60 49.97 46.80
C ALA A 268 -17.84 51.35 47.45
N GLN A 269 -16.87 51.87 48.15
CA GLN A 269 -16.88 53.23 48.63
C GLN A 269 -15.88 54.05 47.81
N ILE A 270 -16.37 55.06 47.14
CA ILE A 270 -15.56 56.01 46.38
C ILE A 270 -15.67 57.39 47.01
N THR A 271 -14.57 58.01 47.30
CA THR A 271 -14.54 59.42 47.76
C THR A 271 -14.26 60.28 46.52
N ASP A 272 -15.16 61.22 46.25
CA ASP A 272 -14.99 62.15 45.14
C ASP A 272 -13.99 63.28 45.50
N LEU A 273 -13.66 64.10 44.49
CA LEU A 273 -12.75 65.19 44.65
C LEU A 273 -13.14 66.27 45.64
N ALA A 274 -14.39 66.30 46.06
CA ALA A 274 -14.91 67.16 47.10
C ALA A 274 -14.86 66.50 48.48
N GLY A 275 -14.34 65.29 48.61
CA GLY A 275 -14.25 64.56 49.88
C GLY A 275 -15.53 63.86 50.31
N VAL A 276 -16.53 63.73 49.42
CA VAL A 276 -17.81 63.05 49.73
C VAL A 276 -17.62 61.57 49.40
N GLN A 277 -18.03 60.70 50.34
CA GLN A 277 -18.06 59.24 50.17
C GLN A 277 -19.37 58.80 49.51
N HIS A 278 -19.19 58.01 48.42
CA HIS A 278 -20.31 57.33 47.74
C HIS A 278 -20.17 55.83 47.95
N THR A 279 -21.29 55.21 48.30
CA THR A 279 -21.37 53.74 48.44
C THR A 279 -22.22 53.19 47.30
N PHE A 280 -21.73 52.16 46.61
CA PHE A 280 -22.37 51.54 45.46
C PHE A 280 -22.64 50.05 45.72
#